data_17fcff687cd72161eddcac998d6ac72d
#
_entry.id   17fcff687cd72161eddcac998d6ac72d
#
_cell.length_a   1.000
_cell.length_b   1.000
_cell.length_c   1.000
_cell.angle_alpha   90.00
_cell.angle_beta   90.00
_cell.angle_gamma   90.00
#
_symmetry.space_group_name_H-M   'P 1'
#
loop_
_entity.id
_entity.type
_entity.pdbx_description
1 polymer ?
#
loop_
_entity_poly.entity_id
_entity_poly.type
_entity_poly.pdbx_seq_one_letter_code
_entity_poly.pdbx_strand_id
1 'polypeptide(L)'
;KRTDPRSHGILWAWLPVLSLLFVQWDFNYRFQGTVAFGMMLLALYLVLGIRNFIPRLIASLFASLLLFGLAGPVSLLFALSMVGYEAMSRTPRWYYSAILPMIVLILGGLCVRYSVIGEYRFVFLPDSYYYFRLVPDKVIYFSWIAFYAALVVTCLCKNKESWAGKKRLALGISQFIILGLIFWKGFDLYGEQKSYRLKMMDYFTRTEQWDRILVSCKEPTTNQLYLCYQNMALARKG
;
A
#
# COMPACT_ATOMS: atom_id res chain seq x y z
N LYS A 1 3.16 1.07 36.28
CA LYS A 1 2.51 0.01 35.49
C LYS A 1 2.55 0.45 34.03
N ARG A 2 3.38 -0.18 33.21
CA ARG A 2 3.38 0.03 31.74
C ARG A 2 2.12 -0.60 31.20
N THR A 3 1.15 0.21 30.84
CA THR A 3 -0.02 -0.26 30.10
C THR A 3 0.44 -0.73 28.74
N ASP A 4 0.22 -2.00 28.44
CA ASP A 4 0.62 -2.63 27.18
C ASP A 4 -0.35 -2.13 26.09
N PRO A 5 0.09 -1.32 25.09
CA PRO A 5 -0.80 -0.75 24.08
C PRO A 5 -1.28 -1.78 23.06
N ARG A 6 -0.90 -3.06 23.22
CA ARG A 6 -1.05 -4.12 22.23
C ARG A 6 -2.48 -4.57 21.94
N SER A 7 -3.46 -4.21 22.79
CA SER A 7 -4.82 -4.78 22.67
C SER A 7 -5.78 -4.03 21.75
N HIS A 8 -5.50 -2.79 21.40
CA HIS A 8 -6.42 -1.97 20.57
C HIS A 8 -5.90 -1.74 19.14
N GLY A 9 -4.69 -2.16 18.84
CA GLY A 9 -4.02 -1.83 17.59
C GLY A 9 -4.07 -2.89 16.49
N ILE A 10 -4.59 -4.09 16.76
CA ILE A 10 -4.51 -5.21 15.81
C ILE A 10 -5.25 -4.89 14.52
N LEU A 11 -6.50 -4.46 14.59
CA LEU A 11 -7.31 -4.12 13.43
C LEU A 11 -6.61 -3.02 12.58
N TRP A 12 -6.20 -1.95 13.25
CA TRP A 12 -5.60 -0.80 12.58
C TRP A 12 -4.25 -1.11 11.97
N ALA A 13 -3.47 -1.99 12.61
CA ALA A 13 -2.19 -2.44 12.06
C ALA A 13 -2.36 -3.33 10.82
N TRP A 14 -3.41 -4.15 10.77
CA TRP A 14 -3.65 -5.07 9.67
C TRP A 14 -4.37 -4.44 8.47
N LEU A 15 -5.10 -3.33 8.64
CA LEU A 15 -5.79 -2.66 7.53
C LEU A 15 -4.87 -2.27 6.37
N PRO A 16 -3.72 -1.62 6.58
CA PRO A 16 -2.77 -1.33 5.50
C PRO A 16 -2.22 -2.60 4.84
N VAL A 17 -2.00 -3.66 5.63
CA VAL A 17 -1.49 -4.94 5.12
C VAL A 17 -2.53 -5.61 4.21
N LEU A 18 -3.80 -5.64 4.62
CA LEU A 18 -4.88 -6.19 3.80
C LEU A 18 -5.08 -5.39 2.51
N SER A 19 -5.00 -4.05 2.57
CA SER A 19 -5.14 -3.23 1.37
C SER A 19 -3.99 -3.45 0.39
N LEU A 20 -2.76 -3.63 0.86
CA LEU A 20 -1.63 -4.03 0.01
C LEU A 20 -1.81 -5.44 -0.57
N LEU A 21 -2.39 -6.37 0.20
CA LEU A 21 -2.70 -7.72 -0.29
C LEU A 21 -3.71 -7.66 -1.45
N PHE A 22 -4.74 -6.81 -1.35
CA PHE A 22 -5.72 -6.64 -2.43
C PHE A 22 -5.09 -6.09 -3.71
N VAL A 23 -4.12 -5.17 -3.60
CA VAL A 23 -3.33 -4.71 -4.76
C VAL A 23 -2.57 -5.85 -5.43
N GLN A 24 -2.10 -6.85 -4.65
CA GLN A 24 -1.33 -7.99 -5.16
C GLN A 24 -2.17 -9.00 -5.94
N TRP A 25 -3.49 -8.95 -5.84
CA TRP A 25 -4.37 -9.87 -6.58
C TRP A 25 -4.63 -9.43 -8.02
N ASP A 26 -4.31 -8.18 -8.36
CA ASP A 26 -4.37 -7.73 -9.76
C ASP A 26 -3.26 -8.41 -10.59
N PHE A 27 -3.59 -8.83 -11.81
CA PHE A 27 -2.64 -9.40 -12.77
C PHE A 27 -1.52 -8.40 -13.15
N ASN A 28 -1.87 -7.12 -13.22
CA ASN A 28 -0.93 -6.03 -13.55
C ASN A 28 -0.13 -5.53 -12.34
N TYR A 29 -0.13 -6.28 -11.25
CA TYR A 29 0.56 -5.89 -10.04
C TYR A 29 2.06 -5.70 -10.25
N ARG A 30 2.58 -4.58 -9.77
CA ARG A 30 3.99 -4.29 -9.69
C ARG A 30 4.44 -4.21 -8.24
N PHE A 31 5.50 -4.93 -7.93
CA PHE A 31 6.01 -5.04 -6.57
C PHE A 31 6.65 -3.75 -6.02
N GLN A 32 6.96 -2.80 -6.90
CA GLN A 32 7.63 -1.55 -6.56
C GLN A 32 6.91 -0.74 -5.46
N GLY A 33 5.60 -0.56 -5.57
CA GLY A 33 4.82 0.18 -4.58
C GLY A 33 4.84 -0.47 -3.19
N THR A 34 4.80 -1.80 -3.11
CA THR A 34 4.87 -2.53 -1.84
C THR A 34 6.25 -2.44 -1.21
N VAL A 35 7.32 -2.57 -1.99
CA VAL A 35 8.70 -2.41 -1.51
C VAL A 35 8.91 -0.99 -1.00
N ALA A 36 8.48 0.03 -1.76
CA ALA A 36 8.56 1.43 -1.35
C ALA A 36 7.83 1.69 -0.02
N PHE A 37 6.63 1.10 0.14
CA PHE A 37 5.88 1.20 1.40
C PHE A 37 6.60 0.49 2.55
N GLY A 38 7.20 -0.67 2.31
CA GLY A 38 8.04 -1.38 3.29
C GLY A 38 9.26 -0.56 3.72
N MET A 39 9.96 0.08 2.78
CA MET A 39 11.07 0.98 3.06
C MET A 39 10.64 2.18 3.93
N MET A 40 9.48 2.75 3.64
CA MET A 40 8.90 3.83 4.44
C MET A 40 8.59 3.37 5.86
N LEU A 41 8.00 2.19 6.05
CA LEU A 41 7.72 1.64 7.38
C LEU A 41 9.01 1.40 8.17
N LEU A 42 10.05 0.87 7.53
CA LEU A 42 11.36 0.68 8.14
C LEU A 42 11.98 2.00 8.56
N ALA A 43 11.97 3.01 7.68
CA ALA A 43 12.46 4.34 8.01
C ALA A 43 11.69 4.97 9.18
N LEU A 44 10.35 4.84 9.18
CA LEU A 44 9.50 5.33 10.26
C LEU A 44 9.85 4.63 11.59
N TYR A 45 10.00 3.31 11.58
CA TYR A 45 10.38 2.54 12.77
C TYR A 45 11.73 2.99 13.35
N LEU A 46 12.75 3.15 12.51
CA LEU A 46 14.07 3.58 12.92
C LEU A 46 14.07 5.00 13.52
N VAL A 47 13.39 5.92 12.83
CA VAL A 47 13.33 7.32 13.24
C VAL A 47 12.52 7.50 14.52
N LEU A 48 11.40 6.80 14.69
CA LEU A 48 10.59 6.86 15.91
C LEU A 48 11.29 6.25 17.13
N GLY A 49 12.31 5.42 16.92
CA GLY A 49 13.20 4.93 17.99
C GLY A 49 14.04 6.02 18.64
N ILE A 50 14.26 7.16 17.98
CA ILE A 50 15.05 8.28 18.49
C ILE A 50 14.21 9.09 19.49
N ARG A 51 14.64 9.16 20.75
CA ARG A 51 13.89 9.81 21.83
C ARG A 51 13.87 11.33 21.74
N ASN A 52 15.02 11.94 21.42
CA ASN A 52 15.18 13.39 21.40
C ASN A 52 14.62 14.00 20.10
N PHE A 53 13.92 15.14 20.22
CA PHE A 53 13.25 15.79 19.10
C PHE A 53 14.23 16.24 18.00
N ILE A 54 15.31 16.95 18.34
CA ILE A 54 16.25 17.51 17.35
C ILE A 54 16.92 16.41 16.51
N PRO A 55 17.59 15.38 17.08
CA PRO A 55 18.19 14.32 16.28
C PRO A 55 17.13 13.51 15.50
N ARG A 56 15.92 13.35 16.05
CA ARG A 56 14.81 12.72 15.33
C ARG A 56 14.37 13.54 14.10
N LEU A 57 14.29 14.87 14.23
CA LEU A 57 13.98 15.76 13.10
C LEU A 57 15.04 15.70 12.01
N ILE A 58 16.33 15.71 12.39
CA ILE A 58 17.45 15.59 11.45
C ILE A 58 17.41 14.23 10.76
N ALA A 59 17.22 13.15 11.51
CA ALA A 59 17.09 11.80 10.94
C ALA A 59 15.87 11.69 10.01
N SER A 60 14.74 12.33 10.37
CA SER A 60 13.54 12.38 9.52
C SER A 60 13.80 13.12 8.22
N LEU A 61 14.54 14.22 8.27
CA LEU A 61 14.93 14.98 7.08
C LEU A 61 15.77 14.11 6.14
N PHE A 62 16.81 13.48 6.68
CA PHE A 62 17.65 12.58 5.89
C PHE A 62 16.86 11.40 5.31
N ALA A 63 16.01 10.77 6.12
CA ALA A 63 15.14 9.69 5.66
C ALA A 63 14.16 10.14 4.57
N SER A 64 13.60 11.35 4.68
CA SER A 64 12.70 11.92 3.64
C SER A 64 13.43 12.11 2.31
N LEU A 65 14.66 12.64 2.34
CA LEU A 65 15.50 12.83 1.15
C LEU A 65 15.88 11.49 0.52
N LEU A 66 16.31 10.54 1.34
CA LEU A 66 16.67 9.19 0.89
C LEU A 66 15.47 8.46 0.26
N LEU A 67 14.32 8.50 0.92
CA LEU A 67 13.07 7.92 0.40
C LEU A 67 12.61 8.60 -0.88
N PHE A 68 12.77 9.93 -0.99
CA PHE A 68 12.43 10.64 -2.23
C PHE A 68 13.27 10.14 -3.40
N GLY A 69 14.58 9.97 -3.22
CA GLY A 69 15.48 9.47 -4.27
C GLY A 69 15.29 8.00 -4.62
N LEU A 70 15.01 7.13 -3.62
CA LEU A 70 14.94 5.68 -3.81
C LEU A 70 13.52 5.16 -4.06
N ALA A 71 12.54 5.76 -3.42
CA ALA A 71 11.18 5.24 -3.33
C ALA A 71 10.10 6.22 -3.85
N GLY A 72 10.44 7.46 -4.20
CA GLY A 72 9.54 8.43 -4.82
C GLY A 72 8.41 8.93 -3.90
N PRO A 73 7.13 8.86 -4.35
CA PRO A 73 5.98 9.48 -3.66
C PRO A 73 5.78 9.07 -2.21
N VAL A 74 6.22 7.88 -1.82
CA VAL A 74 6.09 7.40 -0.43
C VAL A 74 6.86 8.26 0.58
N SER A 75 7.85 9.04 0.12
CA SER A 75 8.54 10.03 0.94
C SER A 75 7.60 11.10 1.48
N LEU A 76 6.59 11.51 0.69
CA LEU A 76 5.56 12.45 1.13
C LEU A 76 4.68 11.82 2.22
N LEU A 77 4.30 10.54 2.06
CA LEU A 77 3.54 9.81 3.07
C LEU A 77 4.34 9.71 4.39
N PHE A 78 5.64 9.42 4.30
CA PHE A 78 6.56 9.42 5.45
C PHE A 78 6.60 10.78 6.15
N ALA A 79 6.82 11.86 5.38
CA ALA A 79 6.91 13.22 5.90
C ALA A 79 5.62 13.65 6.61
N LEU A 80 4.45 13.40 6.01
CA LEU A 80 3.15 13.66 6.60
C LEU A 80 2.92 12.81 7.86
N SER A 81 3.36 11.56 7.87
CA SER A 81 3.25 10.67 9.03
C SER A 81 4.08 11.17 10.21
N MET A 82 5.27 11.71 9.95
CA MET A 82 6.11 12.32 10.98
C MET A 82 5.46 13.58 11.58
N VAL A 83 4.89 14.45 10.74
CA VAL A 83 4.13 15.62 11.22
C VAL A 83 2.95 15.20 12.09
N GLY A 84 2.16 14.23 11.60
CA GLY A 84 1.02 13.69 12.34
C GLY A 84 1.41 13.10 13.69
N TYR A 85 2.48 12.30 13.73
CA TYR A 85 3.00 11.71 14.95
C TYR A 85 3.44 12.76 15.98
N GLU A 86 4.24 13.76 15.54
CA GLU A 86 4.73 14.83 16.43
C GLU A 86 3.59 15.70 16.97
N ALA A 87 2.63 16.05 16.11
CA ALA A 87 1.47 16.83 16.50
C ALA A 87 0.61 16.09 17.54
N MET A 88 0.32 14.80 17.30
CA MET A 88 -0.50 13.98 18.18
C MET A 88 0.22 13.57 19.47
N SER A 89 1.54 13.45 19.44
CA SER A 89 2.37 13.20 20.62
C SER A 89 2.53 14.44 21.50
N ARG A 90 1.90 15.57 21.12
CA ARG A 90 2.00 16.86 21.81
C ARG A 90 3.44 17.28 22.07
N THR A 91 4.34 16.98 21.13
CA THR A 91 5.73 17.37 21.22
C THR A 91 5.84 18.89 21.16
N PRO A 92 6.51 19.57 22.13
CA PRO A 92 6.80 20.99 21.98
C PRO A 92 7.52 21.22 20.67
N ARG A 93 7.11 22.23 19.90
CA ARG A 93 7.75 22.57 18.61
C ARG A 93 7.43 21.58 17.45
N TRP A 94 6.35 20.79 17.55
CA TRP A 94 5.91 19.87 16.50
C TRP A 94 5.79 20.53 15.10
N TYR A 95 5.50 21.84 15.06
CA TYR A 95 5.37 22.62 13.82
C TYR A 95 6.66 22.68 13.01
N TYR A 96 7.84 22.50 13.61
CA TYR A 96 9.10 22.36 12.83
C TYR A 96 9.11 21.13 11.95
N SER A 97 8.36 20.09 12.28
CA SER A 97 8.26 18.89 11.44
C SER A 97 7.55 19.18 10.11
N ALA A 98 6.78 20.27 10.00
CA ALA A 98 6.16 20.69 8.74
C ALA A 98 7.18 21.05 7.65
N ILE A 99 8.47 21.25 8.02
CA ILE A 99 9.54 21.43 7.04
C ILE A 99 9.75 20.17 6.17
N LEU A 100 9.45 18.97 6.69
CA LEU A 100 9.65 17.72 5.98
C LEU A 100 8.81 17.62 4.71
N PRO A 101 7.45 17.72 4.76
CA PRO A 101 6.65 17.69 3.55
C PRO A 101 6.93 18.89 2.64
N MET A 102 7.26 20.06 3.18
CA MET A 102 7.63 21.21 2.35
C MET A 102 8.89 20.94 1.52
N ILE A 103 9.93 20.35 2.10
CA ILE A 103 11.14 19.99 1.35
C ILE A 103 10.82 18.97 0.27
N VAL A 104 10.03 17.92 0.57
CA VAL A 104 9.64 16.92 -0.43
C VAL A 104 8.86 17.57 -1.58
N LEU A 105 7.93 18.49 -1.28
CA LEU A 105 7.17 19.22 -2.30
C LEU A 105 8.06 20.13 -3.16
N ILE A 106 8.99 20.85 -2.54
CA ILE A 106 9.95 21.71 -3.26
C ILE A 106 10.84 20.86 -4.19
N LEU A 107 11.41 19.76 -3.68
CA LEU A 107 12.25 18.86 -4.49
C LEU A 107 11.45 18.27 -5.65
N GLY A 108 10.23 17.82 -5.41
CA GLY A 108 9.35 17.33 -6.46
C GLY A 108 9.04 18.40 -7.51
N GLY A 109 8.75 19.64 -7.08
CA GLY A 109 8.56 20.77 -7.97
C GLY A 109 9.79 21.09 -8.80
N LEU A 110 10.98 21.04 -8.21
CA LEU A 110 12.25 21.22 -8.92
C LEU A 110 12.49 20.10 -9.95
N CYS A 111 12.22 18.85 -9.61
CA CYS A 111 12.34 17.73 -10.55
C CYS A 111 11.43 17.92 -11.78
N VAL A 112 10.23 18.43 -11.62
CA VAL A 112 9.33 18.74 -12.75
C VAL A 112 9.84 19.95 -13.53
N ARG A 113 10.23 21.02 -12.84
CA ARG A 113 10.73 22.25 -13.48
C ARG A 113 11.97 22.01 -14.35
N TYR A 114 12.89 21.16 -13.89
CA TYR A 114 14.10 20.81 -14.64
C TYR A 114 13.91 19.60 -15.57
N SER A 115 12.67 19.21 -15.83
CA SER A 115 12.32 18.10 -16.74
C SER A 115 12.96 16.75 -16.39
N VAL A 116 13.36 16.56 -15.14
CA VAL A 116 13.83 15.24 -14.65
C VAL A 116 12.65 14.26 -14.61
N ILE A 117 11.46 14.77 -14.23
CA ILE A 117 10.19 14.03 -14.26
C ILE A 117 9.19 14.89 -15.03
N GLY A 118 8.47 14.28 -15.98
CA GLY A 118 7.63 15.03 -16.92
C GLY A 118 6.44 15.76 -16.32
N GLU A 119 5.82 15.23 -15.28
CA GLU A 119 4.58 15.77 -14.70
C GLU A 119 4.52 15.59 -13.18
N TYR A 120 3.82 16.50 -12.48
CA TYR A 120 3.62 16.45 -11.02
C TYR A 120 2.96 15.15 -10.53
N ARG A 121 2.06 14.55 -11.32
CA ARG A 121 1.40 13.30 -10.96
C ARG A 121 2.40 12.14 -10.81
N PHE A 122 3.46 12.12 -11.60
CA PHE A 122 4.51 11.10 -11.49
C PHE A 122 5.44 11.30 -10.29
N VAL A 123 5.44 12.49 -9.69
CA VAL A 123 6.23 12.77 -8.49
C VAL A 123 5.48 12.44 -7.21
N PHE A 124 4.18 12.76 -7.17
CA PHE A 124 3.44 12.77 -5.91
C PHE A 124 2.37 11.70 -5.78
N LEU A 125 1.92 11.10 -6.90
CA LEU A 125 0.85 10.12 -6.89
C LEU A 125 1.39 8.69 -7.05
N PRO A 126 1.03 7.77 -6.14
CA PRO A 126 1.54 6.40 -6.15
C PRO A 126 1.10 5.60 -7.38
N ASP A 127 -0.10 5.85 -7.90
CA ASP A 127 -0.63 5.19 -9.09
C ASP A 127 0.20 5.51 -10.32
N SER A 128 0.46 6.79 -10.56
CA SER A 128 1.20 7.25 -11.73
C SER A 128 2.68 6.88 -11.67
N TYR A 129 3.29 6.89 -10.47
CA TYR A 129 4.70 6.59 -10.29
C TYR A 129 5.01 5.08 -10.34
N TYR A 130 4.30 4.28 -9.52
CA TYR A 130 4.60 2.84 -9.40
C TYR A 130 3.93 2.01 -10.49
N TYR A 131 2.81 2.49 -11.05
CA TYR A 131 1.95 1.74 -11.97
C TYR A 131 1.83 2.43 -13.33
N PHE A 132 2.84 3.17 -13.74
CA PHE A 132 2.88 3.86 -15.03
C PHE A 132 2.50 2.94 -16.20
N ARG A 133 1.61 3.41 -17.07
CA ARG A 133 1.01 2.68 -18.20
C ARG A 133 0.10 1.50 -17.82
N LEU A 134 -0.23 1.34 -16.55
CA LEU A 134 -1.25 0.41 -16.12
C LEU A 134 -2.52 1.19 -15.75
N VAL A 135 -3.65 0.50 -15.66
CA VAL A 135 -4.88 1.04 -15.06
C VAL A 135 -4.94 0.51 -13.63
N PRO A 136 -4.35 1.22 -12.66
CA PRO A 136 -4.28 0.75 -11.30
C PRO A 136 -5.64 0.87 -10.63
N ASP A 137 -5.94 -0.04 -9.73
CA ASP A 137 -7.13 0.04 -8.91
C ASP A 137 -7.00 1.13 -7.84
N LYS A 138 -8.11 1.76 -7.47
CA LYS A 138 -8.18 2.78 -6.40
C LYS A 138 -7.71 2.25 -5.03
N VAL A 139 -7.63 0.96 -4.87
CA VAL A 139 -7.11 0.27 -3.68
C VAL A 139 -5.70 0.72 -3.26
N ILE A 140 -4.89 1.22 -4.20
CA ILE A 140 -3.57 1.76 -3.92
C ILE A 140 -3.65 2.95 -2.95
N TYR A 141 -4.58 3.87 -3.20
CA TYR A 141 -4.81 5.01 -2.31
C TYR A 141 -5.39 4.58 -0.96
N PHE A 142 -6.18 3.52 -0.97
CA PHE A 142 -6.74 2.98 0.26
C PHE A 142 -5.66 2.49 1.23
N SER A 143 -4.55 1.93 0.74
CA SER A 143 -3.41 1.53 1.58
C SER A 143 -2.77 2.70 2.31
N TRP A 144 -2.63 3.86 1.65
CA TRP A 144 -2.09 5.07 2.24
C TRP A 144 -3.03 5.69 3.28
N ILE A 145 -4.32 5.77 2.94
CA ILE A 145 -5.36 6.29 3.83
C ILE A 145 -5.48 5.40 5.07
N ALA A 146 -5.53 4.08 4.89
CA ALA A 146 -5.61 3.13 5.99
C ALA A 146 -4.39 3.21 6.92
N PHE A 147 -3.19 3.37 6.37
CA PHE A 147 -1.99 3.56 7.15
C PHE A 147 -2.04 4.86 7.98
N TYR A 148 -2.43 5.98 7.38
CA TYR A 148 -2.52 7.24 8.09
C TYR A 148 -3.61 7.20 9.18
N ALA A 149 -4.76 6.60 8.90
CA ALA A 149 -5.81 6.36 9.88
C ALA A 149 -5.31 5.48 11.03
N ALA A 150 -4.56 4.40 10.74
CA ALA A 150 -3.96 3.54 11.74
C ALA A 150 -2.99 4.31 12.67
N LEU A 151 -2.16 5.18 12.09
CA LEU A 151 -1.25 6.05 12.84
C LEU A 151 -2.01 6.99 13.78
N VAL A 152 -3.03 7.68 13.25
CA VAL A 152 -3.89 8.58 14.02
C VAL A 152 -4.55 7.85 15.20
N VAL A 153 -5.20 6.71 14.94
CA VAL A 153 -5.87 5.93 15.98
C VAL A 153 -4.87 5.44 17.03
N THR A 154 -3.70 4.96 16.61
CA THR A 154 -2.65 4.50 17.54
C THR A 154 -2.19 5.61 18.46
N CYS A 155 -2.00 6.83 17.93
CA CYS A 155 -1.63 7.99 18.73
C CYS A 155 -2.73 8.42 19.70
N LEU A 156 -4.00 8.42 19.28
CA LEU A 156 -5.14 8.77 20.11
C LEU A 156 -5.37 7.76 21.23
N CYS A 157 -5.14 6.47 20.97
CA CYS A 157 -5.33 5.41 21.94
C CYS A 157 -4.17 5.24 22.94
N LYS A 158 -3.03 5.90 22.70
CA LYS A 158 -1.82 5.78 23.51
C LYS A 158 -2.05 6.08 25.00
N ASN A 159 -2.98 6.96 25.33
CA ASN A 159 -3.25 7.44 26.68
C ASN A 159 -4.52 6.82 27.31
N LYS A 160 -5.23 5.91 26.65
CA LYS A 160 -6.43 5.28 27.21
C LYS A 160 -6.04 4.09 28.08
N GLU A 161 -6.73 3.95 29.20
CA GLU A 161 -6.56 2.81 30.09
C GLU A 161 -6.83 1.49 29.35
N SER A 162 -5.97 0.51 29.61
CA SER A 162 -6.10 -0.82 29.03
C SER A 162 -7.35 -1.50 29.60
N TRP A 163 -8.23 -1.93 28.73
CA TRP A 163 -9.38 -2.75 29.12
C TRP A 163 -8.89 -4.11 29.62
N ALA A 164 -9.31 -4.50 30.81
CA ALA A 164 -8.86 -5.74 31.43
C ALA A 164 -9.84 -6.90 31.18
N GLY A 165 -9.31 -8.12 31.19
CA GLY A 165 -10.09 -9.36 31.23
C GLY A 165 -11.01 -9.62 30.04
N LYS A 166 -12.26 -9.99 30.29
CA LYS A 166 -13.26 -10.43 29.29
C LYS A 166 -13.52 -9.38 28.20
N LYS A 167 -13.50 -8.08 28.55
CA LYS A 167 -13.68 -6.98 27.58
C LYS A 167 -12.55 -6.92 26.55
N ARG A 168 -11.31 -7.16 26.96
CA ARG A 168 -10.14 -7.22 26.06
C ARG A 168 -10.24 -8.38 25.07
N LEU A 169 -10.67 -9.56 25.56
CA LEU A 169 -10.88 -10.73 24.70
C LEU A 169 -11.99 -10.48 23.68
N ALA A 170 -13.13 -9.94 24.12
CA ALA A 170 -14.25 -9.62 23.23
C ALA A 170 -13.86 -8.62 22.13
N LEU A 171 -13.08 -7.56 22.48
CA LEU A 171 -12.54 -6.62 21.50
C LEU A 171 -11.56 -7.27 20.52
N GLY A 172 -10.69 -8.16 21.00
CA GLY A 172 -9.80 -8.92 20.13
C GLY A 172 -10.59 -9.76 19.13
N ILE A 173 -11.58 -10.52 19.59
CA ILE A 173 -12.42 -11.35 18.72
C ILE A 173 -13.18 -10.48 17.71
N SER A 174 -13.80 -9.37 18.15
CA SER A 174 -14.53 -8.48 17.24
C SER A 174 -13.62 -7.91 16.14
N GLN A 175 -12.37 -7.57 16.46
CA GLN A 175 -11.40 -7.10 15.46
C GLN A 175 -11.04 -8.19 14.42
N PHE A 176 -10.87 -9.44 14.85
CA PHE A 176 -10.65 -10.55 13.93
C PHE A 176 -11.85 -10.83 13.03
N ILE A 177 -13.06 -10.72 13.56
CA ILE A 177 -14.30 -10.87 12.78
C ILE A 177 -14.38 -9.76 11.71
N ILE A 178 -14.12 -8.50 12.10
CA ILE A 178 -14.12 -7.36 11.17
C ILE A 178 -13.06 -7.55 10.07
N LEU A 179 -11.84 -7.95 10.44
CA LEU A 179 -10.78 -8.24 9.45
C LEU A 179 -11.18 -9.39 8.52
N GLY A 180 -11.79 -10.45 9.03
CA GLY A 180 -12.30 -11.56 8.24
C GLY A 180 -13.39 -11.12 7.25
N LEU A 181 -14.30 -10.25 7.66
CA LEU A 181 -15.35 -9.69 6.78
C LEU A 181 -14.74 -8.77 5.70
N ILE A 182 -13.77 -7.92 6.05
CA ILE A 182 -13.06 -7.08 5.09
C ILE A 182 -12.30 -7.95 4.08
N PHE A 183 -11.61 -8.99 4.55
CA PHE A 183 -10.91 -9.93 3.69
C PHE A 183 -11.86 -10.66 2.73
N TRP A 184 -12.98 -11.17 3.24
CA TRP A 184 -14.01 -11.85 2.45
C TRP A 184 -14.55 -10.93 1.34
N LYS A 185 -14.97 -9.72 1.71
CA LYS A 185 -15.47 -8.73 0.74
C LYS A 185 -14.41 -8.25 -0.21
N GLY A 186 -13.18 -8.06 0.24
CA GLY A 186 -12.05 -7.71 -0.61
C GLY A 186 -11.73 -8.82 -1.61
N PHE A 187 -11.79 -10.08 -1.18
CA PHE A 187 -11.61 -11.22 -2.07
C PHE A 187 -12.66 -11.27 -3.17
N ASP A 188 -13.93 -11.01 -2.82
CA ASP A 188 -15.05 -10.98 -3.77
C ASP A 188 -14.91 -9.83 -4.79
N LEU A 189 -14.43 -8.66 -4.34
CA LEU A 189 -14.29 -7.47 -5.18
C LEU A 189 -13.01 -7.44 -6.02
N TYR A 190 -11.88 -7.88 -5.47
CA TYR A 190 -10.54 -7.75 -6.06
C TYR A 190 -9.92 -9.09 -6.45
N GLY A 191 -10.48 -10.21 -6.02
CA GLY A 191 -10.12 -11.58 -6.45
C GLY A 191 -10.59 -11.83 -7.89
N GLU A 192 -9.94 -11.20 -8.85
CA GLU A 192 -10.39 -11.13 -10.24
C GLU A 192 -10.48 -12.51 -10.91
N GLN A 193 -11.68 -12.89 -11.30
CA GLN A 193 -11.91 -14.05 -12.17
C GLN A 193 -11.16 -13.94 -13.51
N LYS A 194 -10.94 -12.72 -14.02
CA LYS A 194 -10.17 -12.45 -15.24
C LYS A 194 -8.72 -12.88 -15.11
N SER A 195 -8.06 -12.54 -14.00
CA SER A 195 -6.68 -12.95 -13.73
C SER A 195 -6.57 -14.47 -13.57
N TYR A 196 -7.53 -15.10 -12.93
CA TYR A 196 -7.58 -16.56 -12.79
C TYR A 196 -7.73 -17.23 -14.15
N ARG A 197 -8.66 -16.76 -14.98
CA ARG A 197 -8.91 -17.28 -16.33
C ARG A 197 -7.65 -17.16 -17.21
N LEU A 198 -6.92 -16.05 -17.13
CA LEU A 198 -5.69 -15.84 -17.89
C LEU A 198 -4.58 -16.81 -17.45
N LYS A 199 -4.38 -16.96 -16.13
CA LYS A 199 -3.41 -17.93 -15.58
C LYS A 199 -3.76 -19.37 -15.96
N MET A 200 -5.04 -19.69 -15.99
CA MET A 200 -5.53 -21.00 -16.41
C MET A 200 -5.23 -21.26 -17.91
N MET A 201 -5.38 -20.25 -18.77
CA MET A 201 -5.03 -20.36 -20.20
C MET A 201 -3.52 -20.52 -20.39
N ASP A 202 -2.70 -19.78 -19.66
CA ASP A 202 -1.23 -19.94 -19.68
C ASP A 202 -0.84 -21.37 -19.24
N TYR A 203 -1.46 -21.89 -18.19
CA TYR A 203 -1.24 -23.27 -17.74
C TYR A 203 -1.65 -24.29 -18.82
N PHE A 204 -2.82 -24.14 -19.44
CA PHE A 204 -3.26 -25.05 -20.52
C PHE A 204 -2.34 -24.98 -21.73
N THR A 205 -1.79 -23.82 -22.04
CA THR A 205 -0.82 -23.66 -23.13
C THR A 205 0.48 -24.39 -22.83
N ARG A 206 1.01 -24.27 -21.62
CA ARG A 206 2.24 -24.96 -21.19
C ARG A 206 2.08 -26.48 -21.10
N THR A 207 0.87 -26.93 -20.81
CA THR A 207 0.52 -28.37 -20.72
C THR A 207 -0.08 -28.91 -22.01
N GLU A 208 -0.08 -28.13 -23.11
CA GLU A 208 -0.58 -28.50 -24.44
C GLU A 208 -2.06 -28.94 -24.46
N GLN A 209 -2.85 -28.45 -23.51
CA GLN A 209 -4.28 -28.78 -23.40
C GLN A 209 -5.15 -27.86 -24.28
N TRP A 210 -4.93 -27.89 -25.58
CA TRP A 210 -5.54 -26.97 -26.57
C TRP A 210 -7.06 -26.98 -26.55
N ASP A 211 -7.68 -28.15 -26.37
CA ASP A 211 -9.15 -28.28 -26.29
C ASP A 211 -9.74 -27.47 -25.14
N ARG A 212 -9.08 -27.46 -24.00
CA ARG A 212 -9.53 -26.70 -22.84
C ARG A 212 -9.45 -25.20 -23.08
N ILE A 213 -8.46 -24.73 -23.83
CA ILE A 213 -8.37 -23.32 -24.24
C ILE A 213 -9.56 -22.96 -25.13
N LEU A 214 -9.86 -23.77 -26.13
CA LEU A 214 -10.99 -23.53 -27.05
C LEU A 214 -12.32 -23.54 -26.32
N VAL A 215 -12.54 -24.48 -25.41
CA VAL A 215 -13.73 -24.51 -24.56
C VAL A 215 -13.85 -23.27 -23.68
N SER A 216 -12.73 -22.78 -23.13
CA SER A 216 -12.71 -21.58 -22.30
C SER A 216 -12.92 -20.28 -23.09
N CYS A 217 -12.69 -20.29 -24.40
CA CYS A 217 -12.81 -19.14 -25.29
C CYS A 217 -14.14 -19.17 -26.11
N LYS A 218 -15.15 -19.95 -25.72
CA LYS A 218 -16.45 -20.02 -26.44
C LYS A 218 -17.21 -18.69 -26.46
N GLU A 219 -17.03 -17.86 -25.45
CA GLU A 219 -17.64 -16.53 -25.41
C GLU A 219 -16.80 -15.53 -26.19
N PRO A 220 -17.44 -14.64 -27.00
CA PRO A 220 -16.70 -13.60 -27.71
C PRO A 220 -15.94 -12.70 -26.72
N THR A 221 -14.63 -12.64 -26.88
CA THR A 221 -13.78 -11.81 -26.03
C THR A 221 -13.10 -10.73 -26.86
N THR A 222 -13.12 -9.51 -26.34
CA THR A 222 -12.41 -8.37 -26.94
C THR A 222 -10.97 -8.26 -26.46
N ASN A 223 -10.58 -9.07 -25.48
CA ASN A 223 -9.23 -9.04 -24.91
C ASN A 223 -8.24 -9.73 -25.86
N GLN A 224 -7.26 -8.98 -26.34
CA GLN A 224 -6.24 -9.45 -27.29
C GLN A 224 -5.45 -10.67 -26.78
N LEU A 225 -5.19 -10.77 -25.48
CA LEU A 225 -4.47 -11.91 -24.90
C LEU A 225 -5.28 -13.22 -25.05
N TYR A 226 -6.59 -13.16 -24.81
CA TYR A 226 -7.44 -14.33 -25.00
C TYR A 226 -7.52 -14.76 -26.47
N LEU A 227 -7.57 -13.78 -27.38
CA LEU A 227 -7.52 -14.05 -28.81
C LEU A 227 -6.19 -14.69 -29.24
N CYS A 228 -5.06 -14.25 -28.66
CA CYS A 228 -3.77 -14.88 -28.91
C CYS A 228 -3.76 -16.36 -28.49
N TYR A 229 -4.24 -16.69 -27.30
CA TYR A 229 -4.33 -18.08 -26.83
C TYR A 229 -5.28 -18.91 -27.68
N GLN A 230 -6.40 -18.36 -28.08
CA GLN A 230 -7.38 -19.02 -28.96
C GLN A 230 -6.77 -19.33 -30.33
N ASN A 231 -6.13 -18.35 -30.96
CA ASN A 231 -5.48 -18.50 -32.26
C ASN A 231 -4.33 -19.51 -32.20
N MET A 232 -3.56 -19.50 -31.11
CA MET A 232 -2.50 -20.49 -30.88
C MET A 232 -3.09 -21.90 -30.77
N ALA A 233 -4.18 -22.06 -30.03
CA ALA A 233 -4.87 -23.36 -29.91
C ALA A 233 -5.44 -23.86 -31.23
N LEU A 234 -6.05 -22.96 -32.00
CA LEU A 234 -6.56 -23.28 -33.36
C LEU A 234 -5.40 -23.68 -34.28
N ALA A 235 -4.31 -22.94 -34.32
CA ALA A 235 -3.15 -23.25 -35.16
C ALA A 235 -2.46 -24.58 -34.81
N ARG A 236 -2.60 -25.03 -33.57
CA ARG A 236 -2.01 -26.31 -33.12
C ARG A 236 -2.92 -27.51 -33.40
N LYS A 237 -4.19 -27.27 -33.59
CA LYS A 237 -5.16 -28.33 -33.90
C LYS A 237 -5.46 -28.49 -35.40
N GLY A 238 -5.03 -27.59 -36.26
CA GLY A 238 -5.32 -27.58 -37.69
C GLY A 238 -6.66 -26.96 -37.95
#